data_ea84408b32959f5420ba655f4df0a664
#
_entry.id   ea84408b32959f5420ba655f4df0a664
#
_cell.length_a   1.000
_cell.length_b   1.000
_cell.length_c   1.000
_cell.angle_alpha   90.00
_cell.angle_beta   90.00
_cell.angle_gamma   90.00
#
_symmetry.space_group_name_H-M   'P 1'
#
loop_
_entity.id
_entity.type
_entity.pdbx_description
1 polymer ?
#
loop_
_entity_poly.entity_id
_entity_poly.type
_entity_poly.pdbx_seq_one_letter_code
_entity_poly.pdbx_strand_id
1 'polypeptide(L)'
;LEREQLDLFQALPGVVAPRDAQDLMAYPFFSLAKTRRIAPIDFRAGDVAIRVEAMPDHGMATIWDADILIWAASQIVSARDAGLRTSRLMAATPYEMLTFIGRGVSKRDYLRLKAALDRLQSTSVVTSIRQPAEGRRHRFSWINEWQERSGRNGRPLGLELILPDWFYRAVMDDALILTIDRAYFGLTGGLERWLYRLVRKHGGRQRAGWRFDISHLHRKSGSLSPLKRFAFELRDIVRRQPLPGYLLFTEVEAGGRVLLAFEPAPAPVDSVVPSGTRTIVPSGTASSCFREPPSALRHGPETGNRAPNLESNSQSNSLAGKPRTGGGEQKRRCIGRREGAGT
;
A
#
# COMPACT_ATOMS: atom_id res chain seq x y z
N LEU A 1 -24.25 13.90 -18.22
CA LEU A 1 -23.43 13.39 -17.10
C LEU A 1 -24.13 13.81 -15.82
N GLU A 2 -24.94 12.93 -15.22
CA GLU A 2 -25.43 13.14 -13.86
C GLU A 2 -24.24 13.28 -12.93
N ARG A 3 -24.19 14.37 -12.18
CA ARG A 3 -23.21 14.52 -11.10
C ARG A 3 -23.61 13.55 -10.01
N GLU A 4 -22.79 12.54 -9.79
CA GLU A 4 -22.94 11.61 -8.66
C GLU A 4 -22.92 12.43 -7.38
N GLN A 5 -24.05 12.49 -6.69
CA GLN A 5 -24.14 13.11 -5.37
C GLN A 5 -23.47 12.17 -4.38
N LEU A 6 -22.30 12.58 -3.85
CA LEU A 6 -21.58 11.82 -2.86
C LEU A 6 -22.19 12.03 -1.47
N ASP A 7 -22.53 10.92 -0.82
CA ASP A 7 -22.89 10.96 0.60
C ASP A 7 -21.66 11.27 1.46
N LEU A 8 -21.83 12.02 2.52
CA LEU A 8 -20.75 12.33 3.44
C LEU A 8 -20.48 11.14 4.37
N PHE A 9 -19.27 10.57 4.29
CA PHE A 9 -18.79 9.55 5.23
C PHE A 9 -18.00 10.22 6.37
N GLN A 10 -18.54 10.19 7.58
CA GLN A 10 -17.84 10.65 8.78
C GLN A 10 -16.88 9.57 9.26
N ALA A 11 -15.61 9.93 9.50
CA ALA A 11 -14.61 9.00 10.04
C ALA A 11 -15.08 8.37 11.36
N LEU A 12 -14.78 7.09 11.54
CA LEU A 12 -15.17 6.34 12.72
C LEU A 12 -14.38 6.82 13.94
N PRO A 13 -15.01 6.91 15.10
CA PRO A 13 -14.31 7.19 16.35
C PRO A 13 -13.48 5.99 16.79
N GLY A 14 -12.42 6.25 17.56
CA GLY A 14 -11.62 5.20 18.18
C GLY A 14 -10.46 4.71 17.33
N VAL A 15 -9.91 3.56 17.71
CA VAL A 15 -8.71 2.99 17.09
C VAL A 15 -9.10 1.94 16.07
N VAL A 16 -8.83 2.23 14.80
CA VAL A 16 -8.99 1.25 13.72
C VAL A 16 -7.63 0.64 13.33
N ALA A 17 -7.64 -0.61 12.84
CA ALA A 17 -6.44 -1.29 12.40
C ALA A 17 -5.90 -0.63 11.10
N PRO A 18 -4.60 -0.33 10.99
CA PRO A 18 -4.06 0.26 9.77
C PRO A 18 -4.18 -0.68 8.56
N ARG A 19 -4.72 -0.15 7.45
CA ARG A 19 -4.93 -0.86 6.19
C ARG A 19 -4.25 -0.10 5.06
N ASP A 20 -3.59 -0.83 4.16
CA ASP A 20 -2.92 -0.25 3.00
C ASP A 20 -3.27 -1.02 1.73
N ALA A 21 -3.35 -0.29 0.60
CA ALA A 21 -3.64 -0.88 -0.69
C ALA A 21 -2.38 -1.54 -1.28
N GLN A 22 -2.48 -2.79 -1.71
CA GLN A 22 -1.36 -3.60 -2.22
C GLN A 22 -0.65 -2.95 -3.40
N ASP A 23 -1.38 -2.26 -4.28
CA ASP A 23 -0.79 -1.54 -5.42
C ASP A 23 0.15 -0.43 -4.94
N LEU A 24 -0.27 0.33 -3.92
CA LEU A 24 0.55 1.39 -3.34
C LEU A 24 1.77 0.85 -2.58
N MET A 25 1.70 -0.39 -2.11
CA MET A 25 2.80 -1.07 -1.44
C MET A 25 3.85 -1.59 -2.43
N ALA A 26 3.40 -1.97 -3.65
CA ALA A 26 4.25 -2.65 -4.63
C ALA A 26 5.01 -1.72 -5.56
N TYR A 27 4.50 -0.52 -5.82
CA TYR A 27 4.94 0.33 -6.92
C TYR A 27 5.35 1.73 -6.46
N PRO A 28 6.18 2.44 -7.26
CA PRO A 28 6.75 3.74 -6.89
C PRO A 28 5.77 4.89 -7.13
N PHE A 29 4.80 5.06 -6.28
CA PHE A 29 3.82 6.12 -6.39
C PHE A 29 4.17 7.42 -5.63
N PHE A 30 5.19 7.37 -4.75
CA PHE A 30 5.53 8.47 -3.85
C PHE A 30 7.01 8.77 -3.84
N SER A 31 7.37 10.03 -3.60
CA SER A 31 8.75 10.41 -3.35
C SER A 31 9.24 9.80 -2.03
N LEU A 32 10.43 9.21 -2.03
CA LEU A 32 11.09 8.70 -0.83
C LEU A 32 11.95 9.74 -0.11
N ALA A 33 12.11 10.93 -0.71
CA ALA A 33 12.88 12.03 -0.13
C ALA A 33 11.99 12.95 0.71
N LYS A 34 12.54 13.48 1.80
CA LYS A 34 11.91 14.56 2.59
C LYS A 34 12.00 15.91 1.90
N THR A 35 12.98 16.06 1.01
CA THR A 35 13.13 17.25 0.19
C THR A 35 12.12 17.26 -0.95
N ARG A 36 11.74 18.47 -1.39
CA ARG A 36 10.80 18.65 -2.49
C ARG A 36 11.33 18.00 -3.78
N ARG A 37 10.58 17.06 -4.32
CA ARG A 37 10.86 16.41 -5.61
C ARG A 37 9.94 16.99 -6.67
N ILE A 38 10.51 17.44 -7.79
CA ILE A 38 9.79 17.88 -8.98
C ILE A 38 9.96 16.86 -10.11
N ALA A 39 11.14 16.22 -10.16
CA ALA A 39 11.44 15.21 -11.17
C ALA A 39 10.40 14.07 -11.14
N PRO A 40 9.80 13.74 -12.28
CA PRO A 40 8.76 12.71 -12.34
C PRO A 40 9.27 11.33 -11.93
N ILE A 41 8.36 10.45 -11.56
CA ILE A 41 8.60 9.01 -11.49
C ILE A 41 8.05 8.42 -12.79
N ASP A 42 8.91 7.77 -13.56
CA ASP A 42 8.54 6.93 -14.69
C ASP A 42 8.94 5.49 -14.39
N PHE A 43 7.96 4.61 -14.31
CA PHE A 43 8.18 3.20 -14.03
C PHE A 43 7.47 2.33 -15.07
N ARG A 44 8.19 1.32 -15.58
CA ARG A 44 7.64 0.31 -16.50
C ARG A 44 8.20 -1.06 -16.13
N ALA A 45 7.30 -2.03 -16.01
CA ALA A 45 7.67 -3.43 -15.80
C ALA A 45 6.54 -4.34 -16.32
N GLY A 46 6.81 -5.11 -17.37
CA GLY A 46 5.78 -5.86 -18.09
C GLY A 46 4.67 -4.91 -18.56
N ASP A 47 3.41 -5.26 -18.27
CA ASP A 47 2.24 -4.47 -18.64
C ASP A 47 1.97 -3.27 -17.71
N VAL A 48 2.75 -3.14 -16.63
CA VAL A 48 2.59 -2.05 -15.69
C VAL A 48 3.39 -0.83 -16.13
N ALA A 49 2.69 0.26 -16.34
CA ALA A 49 3.24 1.59 -16.57
C ALA A 49 2.68 2.56 -15.53
N ILE A 50 3.57 3.35 -14.92
CA ILE A 50 3.23 4.38 -13.93
C ILE A 50 4.04 5.62 -14.24
N ARG A 51 3.36 6.75 -14.27
CA ARG A 51 3.96 8.07 -14.32
C ARG A 51 3.37 8.94 -13.22
N VAL A 52 4.23 9.50 -12.39
CA VAL A 52 3.84 10.42 -11.31
C VAL A 52 4.50 11.76 -11.57
N GLU A 53 3.71 12.81 -11.62
CA GLU A 53 4.13 14.18 -11.92
C GLU A 53 3.74 15.11 -10.77
N ALA A 54 4.62 16.05 -10.47
CA ALA A 54 4.43 17.02 -9.40
C ALA A 54 4.23 18.42 -9.95
N MET A 55 3.39 19.21 -9.31
CA MET A 55 3.42 20.67 -9.52
C MET A 55 4.65 21.27 -8.83
N PRO A 56 5.37 22.20 -9.50
CA PRO A 56 6.60 22.78 -8.97
C PRO A 56 6.45 23.43 -7.59
N ASP A 57 5.33 24.09 -7.31
CA ASP A 57 5.13 24.86 -6.08
C ASP A 57 5.00 23.96 -4.85
N HIS A 58 4.31 22.83 -4.96
CA HIS A 58 4.08 21.91 -3.86
C HIS A 58 5.10 20.77 -3.81
N GLY A 59 5.59 20.33 -4.99
CA GLY A 59 6.39 19.14 -5.16
C GLY A 59 5.52 17.87 -5.12
N MET A 60 6.17 16.73 -5.33
CA MET A 60 5.52 15.42 -5.36
C MET A 60 5.11 14.97 -3.97
N ALA A 61 3.94 14.33 -3.88
CA ALA A 61 3.51 13.64 -2.67
C ALA A 61 4.57 12.63 -2.20
N THR A 62 4.87 12.65 -0.92
CA THR A 62 5.90 11.82 -0.30
C THR A 62 5.30 10.57 0.33
N ILE A 63 6.15 9.59 0.64
CA ILE A 63 5.74 8.38 1.34
C ILE A 63 5.17 8.66 2.75
N TRP A 64 5.49 9.82 3.34
CA TRP A 64 4.88 10.27 4.60
C TRP A 64 3.50 10.87 4.40
N ASP A 65 3.22 11.46 3.23
CA ASP A 65 1.89 11.95 2.88
C ASP A 65 0.93 10.79 2.60
N ALA A 66 1.46 9.66 2.10
CA ALA A 66 0.71 8.42 1.93
C ALA A 66 0.08 7.90 3.23
N ASP A 67 0.56 8.32 4.41
CA ASP A 67 -0.05 7.95 5.69
C ASP A 67 -1.51 8.41 5.78
N ILE A 68 -1.87 9.52 5.12
CA ILE A 68 -3.25 10.02 5.02
C ILE A 68 -4.12 9.04 4.22
N LEU A 69 -3.58 8.47 3.15
CA LEU A 69 -4.29 7.45 2.36
C LEU A 69 -4.44 6.14 3.14
N ILE A 70 -3.43 5.75 3.93
CA ILE A 70 -3.51 4.62 4.85
C ILE A 70 -4.59 4.86 5.89
N TRP A 71 -4.66 6.06 6.47
CA TRP A 71 -5.75 6.45 7.37
C TRP A 71 -7.11 6.31 6.69
N ALA A 72 -7.29 6.89 5.50
CA ALA A 72 -8.54 6.84 4.76
C ALA A 72 -8.96 5.40 4.43
N ALA A 73 -8.03 4.57 3.93
CA ALA A 73 -8.27 3.15 3.68
C ALA A 73 -8.71 2.41 4.95
N SER A 74 -8.05 2.69 6.08
CA SER A 74 -8.38 2.05 7.36
C SER A 74 -9.79 2.39 7.83
N GLN A 75 -10.21 3.65 7.69
CA GLN A 75 -11.55 4.11 8.02
C GLN A 75 -12.61 3.44 7.15
N ILE A 76 -12.41 3.43 5.83
CA ILE A 76 -13.35 2.85 4.86
C ILE A 76 -13.48 1.35 5.10
N VAL A 77 -12.36 0.62 5.24
CA VAL A 77 -12.40 -0.83 5.47
C VAL A 77 -13.09 -1.16 6.79
N SER A 78 -12.78 -0.45 7.87
CA SER A 78 -13.41 -0.68 9.17
C SER A 78 -14.91 -0.42 9.14
N ALA A 79 -15.36 0.64 8.43
CA ALA A 79 -16.78 0.92 8.27
C ALA A 79 -17.48 -0.14 7.40
N ARG A 80 -16.87 -0.53 6.28
CA ARG A 80 -17.38 -1.59 5.41
C ARG A 80 -17.54 -2.91 6.16
N ASP A 81 -16.51 -3.32 6.93
CA ASP A 81 -16.51 -4.55 7.70
C ASP A 81 -17.56 -4.53 8.83
N ALA A 82 -17.94 -3.33 9.29
CA ALA A 82 -19.06 -3.11 10.22
C ALA A 82 -20.45 -2.97 9.52
N GLY A 83 -20.53 -3.17 8.20
CA GLY A 83 -21.77 -3.04 7.43
C GLY A 83 -22.27 -1.60 7.26
N LEU A 84 -21.42 -0.59 7.52
CA LEU A 84 -21.77 0.82 7.38
C LEU A 84 -21.57 1.29 5.94
N ARG A 85 -22.37 2.28 5.52
CA ARG A 85 -22.17 2.94 4.23
C ARG A 85 -20.89 3.76 4.23
N THR A 86 -20.12 3.64 3.18
CA THR A 86 -18.89 4.39 2.95
C THR A 86 -19.02 5.26 1.69
N SER A 87 -18.21 6.30 1.60
CA SER A 87 -18.18 7.20 0.45
C SER A 87 -16.77 7.70 0.19
N ARG A 88 -16.55 8.18 -1.04
CA ARG A 88 -15.31 8.89 -1.41
C ARG A 88 -15.19 10.26 -0.76
N LEU A 89 -16.31 10.88 -0.40
CA LEU A 89 -16.37 12.13 0.37
C LEU A 89 -16.29 11.79 1.86
N MET A 90 -15.16 12.10 2.47
CA MET A 90 -14.87 11.82 3.88
C MET A 90 -14.75 13.10 4.69
N ALA A 91 -15.23 13.06 5.93
CA ALA A 91 -15.00 14.12 6.90
C ALA A 91 -14.30 13.59 8.15
N ALA A 92 -13.32 14.34 8.65
CA ALA A 92 -12.61 14.05 9.89
C ALA A 92 -12.02 15.32 10.49
N THR A 93 -11.61 15.25 11.75
CA THR A 93 -10.81 16.30 12.35
C THR A 93 -9.32 16.07 12.05
N PRO A 94 -8.51 17.13 11.89
CA PRO A 94 -7.06 17.00 11.81
C PRO A 94 -6.47 16.23 12.99
N TYR A 95 -7.05 16.36 14.17
CA TYR A 95 -6.62 15.66 15.38
C TYR A 95 -6.73 14.15 15.22
N GLU A 96 -7.86 13.63 14.73
CA GLU A 96 -8.07 12.19 14.50
C GLU A 96 -7.06 11.64 13.48
N MET A 97 -6.86 12.36 12.37
CA MET A 97 -5.89 11.95 11.34
C MET A 97 -4.46 11.90 11.90
N LEU A 98 -4.00 12.97 12.56
CA LEU A 98 -2.64 13.05 13.11
C LEU A 98 -2.40 12.02 14.21
N THR A 99 -3.38 11.81 15.09
CA THR A 99 -3.30 10.80 16.15
C THR A 99 -3.21 9.39 15.58
N PHE A 100 -4.02 9.08 14.56
CA PHE A 100 -3.97 7.78 13.89
C PHE A 100 -2.58 7.47 13.31
N ILE A 101 -1.97 8.43 12.63
CA ILE A 101 -0.64 8.27 12.00
C ILE A 101 0.52 8.50 12.98
N GLY A 102 0.24 8.64 14.28
CA GLY A 102 1.26 8.79 15.32
C GLY A 102 2.06 10.08 15.25
N ARG A 103 1.45 11.19 14.81
CA ARG A 103 2.10 12.50 14.74
C ARG A 103 1.62 13.42 15.85
N GLY A 104 2.42 14.47 16.12
CA GLY A 104 2.04 15.52 17.05
C GLY A 104 0.80 16.31 16.57
N VAL A 105 0.15 16.97 17.52
CA VAL A 105 -1.07 17.76 17.31
C VAL A 105 -0.87 19.26 17.56
N SER A 106 0.36 19.74 17.42
CA SER A 106 0.70 21.15 17.52
C SER A 106 0.24 21.94 16.29
N LYS A 107 0.18 23.28 16.40
CA LYS A 107 -0.10 24.16 15.24
C LYS A 107 0.78 23.86 14.03
N ARG A 108 2.07 23.55 14.28
CA ARG A 108 3.02 23.19 13.24
C ARG A 108 2.65 21.87 12.54
N ASP A 109 2.12 20.91 13.29
CA ASP A 109 1.71 19.62 12.72
C ASP A 109 0.45 19.76 11.90
N TYR A 110 -0.49 20.63 12.30
CA TYR A 110 -1.64 20.99 11.46
C TYR A 110 -1.24 21.65 10.15
N LEU A 111 -0.28 22.57 10.16
CA LEU A 111 0.24 23.18 8.93
C LEU A 111 0.92 22.16 8.02
N ARG A 112 1.66 21.19 8.59
CA ARG A 112 2.27 20.10 7.85
C ARG A 112 1.22 19.17 7.22
N LEU A 113 0.12 18.91 7.93
CA LEU A 113 -0.99 18.12 7.41
C LEU A 113 -1.62 18.81 6.19
N LYS A 114 -1.91 20.11 6.25
CA LYS A 114 -2.43 20.87 5.10
C LYS A 114 -1.47 20.83 3.92
N ALA A 115 -0.18 21.07 4.14
CA ALA A 115 0.82 20.97 3.09
C ALA A 115 0.94 19.54 2.49
N ALA A 116 0.66 18.49 3.26
CA ALA A 116 0.58 17.12 2.76
C ALA A 116 -0.66 16.91 1.89
N LEU A 117 -1.81 17.47 2.29
CA LEU A 117 -3.05 17.44 1.50
C LEU A 117 -2.86 18.18 0.15
N ASP A 118 -2.20 19.35 0.16
CA ASP A 118 -1.86 20.10 -1.07
C ASP A 118 -0.98 19.27 -2.00
N ARG A 119 0.06 18.58 -1.48
CA ARG A 119 0.90 17.69 -2.30
C ARG A 119 0.13 16.51 -2.85
N LEU A 120 -0.75 15.89 -2.06
CA LEU A 120 -1.58 14.78 -2.51
C LEU A 120 -2.57 15.23 -3.60
N GLN A 121 -3.14 16.40 -3.49
CA GLN A 121 -4.06 16.97 -4.49
C GLN A 121 -3.32 17.39 -5.77
N SER A 122 -2.12 17.97 -5.64
CA SER A 122 -1.36 18.51 -6.78
C SER A 122 -0.50 17.45 -7.49
N THR A 123 -0.34 16.24 -6.94
CA THR A 123 0.40 15.15 -7.58
C THR A 123 -0.49 14.39 -8.55
N SER A 124 -0.15 14.48 -9.85
CA SER A 124 -0.85 13.77 -10.92
C SER A 124 -0.27 12.37 -11.14
N VAL A 125 -1.11 11.38 -11.19
CA VAL A 125 -0.76 9.96 -11.39
C VAL A 125 -1.40 9.44 -12.67
N VAL A 126 -0.59 8.81 -13.52
CA VAL A 126 -1.05 8.06 -14.70
C VAL A 126 -0.60 6.62 -14.52
N THR A 127 -1.52 5.66 -14.60
CA THR A 127 -1.19 4.24 -14.43
C THR A 127 -2.00 3.35 -15.33
N SER A 128 -1.43 2.19 -15.70
CA SER A 128 -2.14 1.10 -16.37
C SER A 128 -2.74 0.07 -15.39
N ILE A 129 -2.43 0.20 -14.10
CA ILE A 129 -2.89 -0.76 -13.07
C ILE A 129 -4.41 -0.70 -12.97
N ARG A 130 -5.05 -1.87 -12.99
CA ARG A 130 -6.51 -2.04 -12.92
C ARG A 130 -7.27 -1.28 -14.02
N GLN A 131 -6.63 -1.13 -15.20
CA GLN A 131 -7.28 -0.58 -16.37
C GLN A 131 -7.66 -1.72 -17.32
N PRO A 132 -8.81 -1.63 -18.01
CA PRO A 132 -9.14 -2.59 -19.06
C PRO A 132 -8.09 -2.54 -20.18
N ALA A 133 -7.87 -3.68 -20.85
CA ALA A 133 -6.85 -3.88 -21.88
C ALA A 133 -6.93 -2.92 -23.09
N GLU A 134 -8.00 -2.17 -23.23
CA GLU A 134 -8.28 -1.22 -24.33
C GLU A 134 -7.49 0.09 -24.28
N GLY A 135 -6.35 0.14 -23.60
CA GLY A 135 -5.39 1.23 -23.72
C GLY A 135 -5.78 2.57 -23.08
N ARG A 136 -6.82 2.62 -22.25
CA ARG A 136 -7.20 3.82 -21.53
C ARG A 136 -6.20 4.09 -20.38
N ARG A 137 -5.46 5.17 -20.47
CA ARG A 137 -4.63 5.66 -19.37
C ARG A 137 -5.51 6.45 -18.42
N HIS A 138 -5.64 5.99 -17.17
CA HIS A 138 -6.34 6.73 -16.14
C HIS A 138 -5.37 7.75 -15.50
N ARG A 139 -5.78 9.01 -15.46
CA ARG A 139 -5.07 10.10 -14.78
C ARG A 139 -5.92 10.59 -13.61
N PHE A 140 -5.33 10.68 -12.44
CA PHE A 140 -5.99 11.16 -11.22
C PHE A 140 -4.97 11.81 -10.27
N SER A 141 -5.47 12.51 -9.25
CA SER A 141 -4.69 12.95 -8.08
C SER A 141 -5.01 12.07 -6.88
N TRP A 142 -4.12 12.01 -5.91
CA TRP A 142 -4.34 11.20 -4.69
C TRP A 142 -5.52 11.67 -3.85
N ILE A 143 -5.84 12.95 -3.91
CA ILE A 143 -7.03 13.59 -3.38
C ILE A 143 -7.57 14.48 -4.49
N ASN A 144 -8.85 14.32 -4.85
CA ASN A 144 -9.46 15.14 -5.89
C ASN A 144 -9.70 16.56 -5.39
N GLU A 145 -10.15 16.66 -4.13
CA GLU A 145 -10.49 17.92 -3.48
C GLU A 145 -10.33 17.78 -1.97
N TRP A 146 -9.95 18.83 -1.29
CA TRP A 146 -10.02 18.94 0.15
C TRP A 146 -10.42 20.37 0.58
N GLN A 147 -11.11 20.50 1.69
CA GLN A 147 -11.52 21.79 2.25
C GLN A 147 -11.60 21.76 3.77
N GLU A 148 -11.46 22.95 4.37
CA GLU A 148 -11.71 23.16 5.79
C GLU A 148 -13.19 23.44 6.02
N ARG A 149 -13.75 22.77 7.01
CA ARG A 149 -15.13 23.04 7.45
C ARG A 149 -15.12 24.01 8.62
N SER A 150 -15.99 25.00 8.54
CA SER A 150 -16.23 25.93 9.63
C SER A 150 -17.72 26.02 9.93
N GLY A 151 -18.08 26.07 11.21
CA GLY A 151 -19.46 26.29 11.64
C GLY A 151 -19.90 27.73 11.38
N ARG A 152 -21.18 28.00 11.52
CA ARG A 152 -21.77 29.37 11.36
C ARG A 152 -21.11 30.42 12.28
N ASN A 153 -20.52 29.98 13.39
CA ASN A 153 -19.81 30.84 14.35
C ASN A 153 -18.30 30.94 14.06
N GLY A 154 -17.83 30.49 12.88
CA GLY A 154 -16.40 30.46 12.48
C GLY A 154 -15.56 29.41 13.20
N ARG A 155 -16.11 28.56 14.05
CA ARG A 155 -15.37 27.48 14.70
C ARG A 155 -15.01 26.40 13.68
N PRO A 156 -13.74 25.93 13.66
CA PRO A 156 -13.33 24.83 12.78
C PRO A 156 -14.07 23.54 13.18
N LEU A 157 -14.70 22.90 12.20
CA LEU A 157 -15.43 21.63 12.35
C LEU A 157 -14.60 20.42 11.87
N GLY A 158 -13.50 20.65 11.16
CA GLY A 158 -12.67 19.59 10.61
C GLY A 158 -12.29 19.82 9.15
N LEU A 159 -12.00 18.75 8.47
CA LEU A 159 -11.65 18.70 7.05
C LEU A 159 -12.63 17.79 6.33
N GLU A 160 -12.90 18.12 5.08
CA GLU A 160 -13.50 17.22 4.10
C GLU A 160 -12.49 16.94 3.00
N LEU A 161 -12.48 15.72 2.50
CA LEU A 161 -11.64 15.30 1.38
C LEU A 161 -12.39 14.33 0.46
N ILE A 162 -12.15 14.46 -0.84
CA ILE A 162 -12.71 13.58 -1.87
C ILE A 162 -11.61 12.70 -2.41
N LEU A 163 -11.72 11.39 -2.19
CA LEU A 163 -10.79 10.40 -2.72
C LEU A 163 -11.05 10.13 -4.21
N PRO A 164 -10.02 9.84 -5.02
CA PRO A 164 -10.22 9.41 -6.40
C PRO A 164 -10.91 8.03 -6.44
N ASP A 165 -11.76 7.84 -7.42
CA ASP A 165 -12.48 6.58 -7.64
C ASP A 165 -11.53 5.38 -7.76
N TRP A 166 -10.39 5.56 -8.44
CA TRP A 166 -9.36 4.53 -8.57
C TRP A 166 -8.87 3.99 -7.22
N PHE A 167 -8.64 4.87 -6.24
CA PHE A 167 -8.20 4.47 -4.90
C PHE A 167 -9.36 3.86 -4.10
N TYR A 168 -10.52 4.50 -4.12
CA TYR A 168 -11.69 4.04 -3.38
C TYR A 168 -12.10 2.61 -3.78
N ARG A 169 -12.15 2.30 -5.09
CA ARG A 169 -12.44 0.95 -5.57
C ARG A 169 -11.42 -0.08 -5.10
N ALA A 170 -10.13 0.28 -5.04
CA ALA A 170 -9.12 -0.62 -4.50
C ALA A 170 -9.35 -0.91 -3.01
N VAL A 171 -9.78 0.10 -2.25
CA VAL A 171 -10.04 -0.04 -0.81
C VAL A 171 -11.29 -0.86 -0.54
N MET A 172 -12.26 -0.85 -1.46
CA MET A 172 -13.48 -1.66 -1.37
C MET A 172 -13.26 -3.13 -1.75
N ASP A 173 -12.14 -3.48 -2.36
CA ASP A 173 -11.79 -4.86 -2.74
C ASP A 173 -10.86 -5.48 -1.68
N ASP A 174 -11.37 -6.48 -0.96
CA ASP A 174 -10.64 -7.19 0.08
C ASP A 174 -9.35 -7.84 -0.42
N ALA A 175 -9.34 -8.30 -1.68
CA ALA A 175 -8.17 -8.92 -2.28
C ALA A 175 -7.00 -7.93 -2.46
N LEU A 176 -7.29 -6.63 -2.48
CA LEU A 176 -6.32 -5.56 -2.70
C LEU A 176 -5.86 -4.86 -1.42
N ILE A 177 -6.35 -5.24 -0.25
CA ILE A 177 -6.05 -4.58 1.03
C ILE A 177 -5.26 -5.50 1.95
N LEU A 178 -4.25 -4.93 2.61
CA LEU A 178 -3.47 -5.62 3.64
C LEU A 178 -3.47 -4.83 4.95
N THR A 179 -3.56 -5.56 6.06
CA THR A 179 -3.27 -4.99 7.39
C THR A 179 -1.77 -4.73 7.49
N ILE A 180 -1.38 -3.57 7.99
CA ILE A 180 0.01 -3.24 8.30
C ILE A 180 0.18 -3.05 9.81
N ASP A 181 1.43 -3.21 10.28
CA ASP A 181 1.75 -2.95 11.67
C ASP A 181 1.71 -1.45 11.97
N ARG A 182 1.16 -1.08 13.12
CA ARG A 182 1.11 0.33 13.55
C ARG A 182 2.52 0.93 13.75
N ALA A 183 3.52 0.10 14.10
CA ALA A 183 4.91 0.54 14.21
C ALA A 183 5.49 1.07 12.89
N TYR A 184 4.87 0.80 11.73
CA TYR A 184 5.20 1.41 10.45
C TYR A 184 5.27 2.94 10.52
N PHE A 185 4.35 3.58 11.23
CA PHE A 185 4.32 5.04 11.34
C PHE A 185 5.54 5.61 12.09
N GLY A 186 6.23 4.79 12.89
CA GLY A 186 7.48 5.13 13.57
C GLY A 186 8.72 5.09 12.66
N LEU A 187 8.66 4.47 11.48
CA LEU A 187 9.78 4.44 10.54
C LEU A 187 10.11 5.85 10.05
N THR A 188 11.38 6.26 10.19
CA THR A 188 11.81 7.62 9.89
C THR A 188 12.40 7.82 8.51
N GLY A 189 12.91 6.75 7.89
CA GLY A 189 13.50 6.74 6.54
C GLY A 189 12.46 6.49 5.45
N GLY A 190 12.54 7.23 4.33
CA GLY A 190 11.64 6.99 3.20
C GLY A 190 11.84 5.63 2.55
N LEU A 191 13.11 5.20 2.43
CA LEU A 191 13.45 3.88 1.92
C LEU A 191 12.99 2.76 2.88
N GLU A 192 13.08 2.98 4.21
CA GLU A 192 12.57 2.04 5.21
C GLU A 192 11.05 1.84 5.08
N ARG A 193 10.30 2.94 4.95
CA ARG A 193 8.86 2.91 4.77
C ARG A 193 8.43 2.18 3.50
N TRP A 194 9.09 2.49 2.39
CA TRP A 194 8.83 1.83 1.13
C TRP A 194 9.18 0.34 1.19
N LEU A 195 10.34 0.01 1.77
CA LEU A 195 10.79 -1.37 1.91
C LEU A 195 9.85 -2.19 2.79
N TYR A 196 9.39 -1.63 3.93
CA TYR A 196 8.40 -2.28 4.78
C TYR A 196 7.13 -2.64 3.99
N ARG A 197 6.58 -1.68 3.24
CA ARG A 197 5.38 -1.90 2.44
C ARG A 197 5.60 -3.02 1.41
N LEU A 198 6.71 -2.98 0.69
CA LEU A 198 7.08 -4.00 -0.29
C LEU A 198 7.23 -5.39 0.36
N VAL A 199 7.97 -5.48 1.46
CA VAL A 199 8.18 -6.71 2.23
C VAL A 199 6.85 -7.24 2.75
N ARG A 200 6.00 -6.39 3.32
CA ARG A 200 4.68 -6.78 3.84
C ARG A 200 3.78 -7.35 2.74
N LYS A 201 3.82 -6.76 1.55
CA LYS A 201 3.06 -7.26 0.41
C LYS A 201 3.53 -8.66 -0.03
N HIS A 202 4.84 -8.86 -0.12
CA HIS A 202 5.42 -10.12 -0.60
C HIS A 202 5.58 -11.17 0.50
N GLY A 203 5.82 -10.74 1.73
CA GLY A 203 6.02 -11.63 2.88
C GLY A 203 4.76 -12.36 3.32
N GLY A 204 3.61 -11.75 3.18
CA GLY A 204 2.30 -12.33 3.42
C GLY A 204 2.27 -13.39 4.54
N ARG A 205 1.82 -14.59 4.19
CA ARG A 205 1.82 -15.80 5.03
C ARG A 205 2.97 -16.77 4.69
N GLN A 206 3.90 -16.36 3.82
CA GLN A 206 4.99 -17.24 3.36
C GLN A 206 6.09 -17.31 4.41
N ARG A 207 6.30 -18.49 4.97
CA ARG A 207 7.38 -18.76 5.94
C ARG A 207 8.77 -18.79 5.30
N ALA A 208 8.86 -19.08 4.00
CA ALA A 208 10.13 -19.22 3.27
C ALA A 208 10.81 -17.88 2.93
N GLY A 209 10.18 -16.76 3.25
CA GLY A 209 10.71 -15.45 2.90
C GLY A 209 10.69 -15.16 1.39
N TRP A 210 11.40 -14.12 0.98
CA TRP A 210 11.50 -13.71 -0.42
C TRP A 210 12.85 -13.05 -0.70
N ARG A 211 13.29 -13.04 -1.97
CA ARG A 211 14.55 -12.46 -2.40
C ARG A 211 14.35 -11.44 -3.51
N PHE A 212 15.10 -10.37 -3.46
CA PHE A 212 15.07 -9.31 -4.47
C PHE A 212 16.49 -8.93 -4.89
N ASP A 213 16.70 -8.77 -6.18
CA ASP A 213 17.89 -8.11 -6.72
C ASP A 213 17.90 -6.62 -6.35
N ILE A 214 19.05 -6.08 -5.92
CA ILE A 214 19.19 -4.70 -5.47
C ILE A 214 18.93 -3.71 -6.61
N SER A 215 19.35 -4.02 -7.85
CA SER A 215 19.10 -3.16 -9.01
C SER A 215 17.61 -3.13 -9.36
N HIS A 216 16.93 -4.27 -9.20
CA HIS A 216 15.47 -4.35 -9.34
C HIS A 216 14.77 -3.49 -8.29
N LEU A 217 15.18 -3.59 -7.01
CA LEU A 217 14.64 -2.76 -5.93
C LEU A 217 14.86 -1.26 -6.19
N HIS A 218 16.05 -0.89 -6.67
CA HIS A 218 16.36 0.50 -7.00
C HIS A 218 15.38 1.06 -8.04
N ARG A 219 15.19 0.36 -9.16
CA ARG A 219 14.23 0.76 -10.20
C ARG A 219 12.80 0.80 -9.65
N LYS A 220 12.41 -0.22 -8.90
CA LYS A 220 11.06 -0.37 -8.33
C LYS A 220 10.74 0.66 -7.25
N SER A 221 11.75 1.23 -6.60
CA SER A 221 11.57 2.26 -5.57
C SER A 221 11.30 3.66 -6.13
N GLY A 222 11.63 3.91 -7.40
CA GLY A 222 11.58 5.24 -7.99
C GLY A 222 12.57 6.23 -7.36
N SER A 223 13.60 5.73 -6.66
CA SER A 223 14.62 6.56 -6.02
C SER A 223 15.46 7.29 -7.07
N LEU A 224 15.78 8.56 -6.78
CA LEU A 224 16.73 9.36 -7.58
C LEU A 224 18.19 9.14 -7.13
N SER A 225 18.43 8.45 -6.02
CA SER A 225 19.79 8.17 -5.55
C SER A 225 20.52 7.27 -6.55
N PRO A 226 21.81 7.47 -6.82
CA PRO A 226 22.58 6.52 -7.59
C PRO A 226 22.55 5.11 -6.98
N LEU A 227 22.59 4.06 -7.80
CA LEU A 227 22.48 2.67 -7.34
C LEU A 227 23.46 2.34 -6.21
N LYS A 228 24.72 2.85 -6.29
CA LYS A 228 25.73 2.64 -5.24
C LYS A 228 25.28 3.18 -3.89
N ARG A 229 24.69 4.40 -3.86
CA ARG A 229 24.18 5.01 -2.64
C ARG A 229 22.94 4.29 -2.14
N PHE A 230 22.03 3.94 -3.03
CA PHE A 230 20.83 3.14 -2.69
C PHE A 230 21.22 1.80 -2.04
N ALA A 231 22.19 1.09 -2.63
CA ALA A 231 22.70 -0.17 -2.07
C ALA A 231 23.37 0.02 -0.69
N PHE A 232 24.06 1.14 -0.48
CA PHE A 232 24.63 1.48 0.81
C PHE A 232 23.53 1.71 1.87
N GLU A 233 22.53 2.52 1.56
CA GLU A 233 21.39 2.78 2.44
C GLU A 233 20.63 1.50 2.77
N LEU A 234 20.45 0.61 1.77
CA LEU A 234 19.79 -0.67 1.96
C LEU A 234 20.56 -1.58 2.93
N ARG A 235 21.91 -1.67 2.81
CA ARG A 235 22.74 -2.43 3.74
C ARG A 235 22.70 -1.85 5.16
N ASP A 236 22.61 -0.53 5.30
CA ASP A 236 22.42 0.12 6.59
C ASP A 236 21.08 -0.25 7.24
N ILE A 237 20.00 -0.31 6.44
CA ILE A 237 18.69 -0.79 6.89
C ILE A 237 18.78 -2.25 7.34
N VAL A 238 19.45 -3.12 6.56
CA VAL A 238 19.68 -4.53 6.94
C VAL A 238 20.44 -4.62 8.27
N ARG A 239 21.47 -3.80 8.46
CA ARG A 239 22.24 -3.80 9.71
C ARG A 239 21.41 -3.37 10.93
N ARG A 240 20.52 -2.38 10.78
CA ARG A 240 19.70 -1.80 11.86
C ARG A 240 18.41 -2.56 12.14
N GLN A 241 17.94 -3.40 11.23
CA GLN A 241 16.69 -4.17 11.35
C GLN A 241 15.48 -3.34 11.79
N PRO A 242 15.13 -2.23 11.13
CA PRO A 242 14.07 -1.35 11.63
C PRO A 242 12.66 -1.81 11.30
N LEU A 243 12.49 -2.83 10.41
CA LEU A 243 11.19 -3.21 9.90
C LEU A 243 10.40 -4.06 10.90
N PRO A 244 9.23 -3.60 11.36
CA PRO A 244 8.43 -4.35 12.31
C PRO A 244 7.97 -5.69 11.69
N GLY A 245 8.19 -6.77 12.43
CA GLY A 245 7.74 -8.11 12.06
C GLY A 245 8.53 -8.81 10.96
N TYR A 246 9.68 -8.25 10.54
CA TYR A 246 10.55 -8.86 9.51
C TYR A 246 12.01 -8.77 9.85
N LEU A 247 12.77 -9.81 9.50
CA LEU A 247 14.23 -9.84 9.50
C LEU A 247 14.73 -9.71 8.06
N LEU A 248 15.77 -8.90 7.87
CA LEU A 248 16.38 -8.62 6.58
C LEU A 248 17.79 -9.19 6.51
N PHE A 249 18.16 -9.74 5.36
CA PHE A 249 19.49 -10.29 5.11
C PHE A 249 20.02 -9.84 3.75
N THR A 250 21.33 -9.83 3.59
CA THR A 250 21.98 -9.75 2.27
C THR A 250 22.57 -11.10 1.95
N GLU A 251 22.23 -11.65 0.78
CA GLU A 251 22.76 -12.88 0.25
C GLU A 251 23.60 -12.57 -1.00
N VAL A 252 24.65 -13.36 -1.22
CA VAL A 252 25.47 -13.24 -2.43
C VAL A 252 25.33 -14.54 -3.20
N GLU A 253 24.80 -14.47 -4.42
CA GLU A 253 24.72 -15.61 -5.33
C GLU A 253 26.10 -15.99 -5.87
N ALA A 254 26.26 -17.23 -6.37
CA ALA A 254 27.48 -17.75 -6.94
C ALA A 254 28.11 -16.88 -8.06
N GLY A 255 27.28 -16.04 -8.73
CA GLY A 255 27.72 -15.06 -9.73
C GLY A 255 28.08 -13.67 -9.16
N GLY A 256 28.22 -13.51 -7.85
CA GLY A 256 28.55 -12.23 -7.20
C GLY A 256 27.39 -11.23 -7.13
N ARG A 257 26.18 -11.60 -7.54
CA ARG A 257 24.97 -10.76 -7.43
C ARG A 257 24.53 -10.70 -5.97
N VAL A 258 24.31 -9.47 -5.50
CA VAL A 258 23.84 -9.24 -4.12
C VAL A 258 22.33 -9.12 -4.13
N LEU A 259 21.67 -9.96 -3.33
CA LEU A 259 20.24 -9.97 -3.11
C LEU A 259 19.90 -9.43 -1.73
N LEU A 260 18.74 -8.79 -1.61
CA LEU A 260 18.07 -8.57 -0.34
C LEU A 260 17.09 -9.72 -0.13
N ALA A 261 17.27 -10.46 0.96
CA ALA A 261 16.34 -11.48 1.43
C ALA A 261 15.62 -10.96 2.69
N PHE A 262 14.44 -11.47 2.93
CA PHE A 262 13.70 -11.22 4.16
C PHE A 262 12.85 -12.43 4.55
N GLU A 263 12.57 -12.54 5.83
CA GLU A 263 11.66 -13.52 6.40
C GLU A 263 10.82 -12.89 7.53
N PRO A 264 9.66 -13.46 7.88
CA PRO A 264 8.92 -13.03 9.05
C PRO A 264 9.78 -13.18 10.31
N ALA A 265 9.82 -12.15 11.15
CA ALA A 265 10.44 -12.25 12.46
C ALA A 265 9.68 -13.29 13.31
N PRO A 266 10.38 -14.09 14.14
CA PRO A 266 9.71 -14.96 15.09
C PRO A 266 8.77 -14.15 15.96
N ALA A 267 7.58 -14.70 16.25
CA ALA A 267 6.69 -14.07 17.22
C ALA A 267 7.46 -13.87 18.54
N PRO A 268 7.26 -12.72 19.23
CA PRO A 268 7.79 -12.58 20.57
C PRO A 268 7.35 -13.81 21.37
N VAL A 269 8.31 -14.52 21.94
CA VAL A 269 7.98 -15.59 22.91
C VAL A 269 7.38 -14.83 24.08
N ASP A 270 6.05 -14.87 24.21
CA ASP A 270 5.39 -14.38 25.40
C ASP A 270 6.13 -15.02 26.56
N SER A 271 6.79 -14.19 27.36
CA SER A 271 7.32 -14.62 28.63
C SER A 271 6.15 -15.22 29.40
N VAL A 272 6.11 -16.53 29.44
CA VAL A 272 5.20 -17.28 30.30
C VAL A 272 5.46 -16.75 31.70
N VAL A 273 4.61 -15.83 32.14
CA VAL A 273 4.53 -15.48 33.53
C VAL A 273 4.06 -16.76 34.21
N PRO A 274 4.88 -17.41 35.04
CA PRO A 274 4.42 -18.58 35.75
C PRO A 274 3.30 -18.13 36.70
N SER A 275 2.07 -18.39 36.32
CA SER A 275 0.90 -18.30 37.21
C SER A 275 1.02 -19.39 38.28
N GLY A 276 1.92 -19.15 39.21
CA GLY A 276 2.11 -19.95 40.40
C GLY A 276 1.51 -19.29 41.62
N THR A 277 0.18 -19.13 41.66
CA THR A 277 -0.51 -18.92 42.92
C THR A 277 -1.34 -20.15 43.17
N ARG A 278 -0.72 -21.12 43.83
CA ARG A 278 -1.47 -22.21 44.51
C ARG A 278 -2.27 -21.59 45.64
N THR A 279 -3.54 -21.39 45.42
CA THR A 279 -4.49 -21.13 46.50
C THR A 279 -4.75 -22.50 47.19
N ILE A 280 -4.24 -22.65 48.41
CA ILE A 280 -4.58 -23.73 49.29
C ILE A 280 -6.03 -23.48 49.76
N VAL A 281 -6.95 -24.31 49.34
CA VAL A 281 -8.31 -24.35 49.88
C VAL A 281 -8.33 -25.44 50.98
N PRO A 282 -8.72 -25.10 52.24
CA PRO A 282 -8.86 -26.12 53.28
C PRO A 282 -10.08 -27.01 53.03
N SER A 283 -9.85 -28.30 53.19
CA SER A 283 -10.88 -29.34 53.16
C SER A 283 -11.93 -29.14 54.27
N GLY A 284 -13.19 -29.21 53.89
CA GLY A 284 -14.34 -29.23 54.81
C GLY A 284 -15.53 -29.92 54.16
N THR A 285 -15.61 -31.20 54.42
CA THR A 285 -16.77 -32.08 54.61
C THR A 285 -18.12 -31.86 53.93
N ALA A 286 -18.48 -32.87 53.16
CA ALA A 286 -19.72 -33.69 53.23
C ALA A 286 -20.99 -33.27 52.45
N SER A 287 -21.36 -34.24 51.64
CA SER A 287 -22.71 -34.91 51.47
C SER A 287 -23.70 -34.27 50.52
N SER A 288 -24.04 -34.87 49.49
CA SER A 288 -25.07 -35.87 49.13
C SER A 288 -25.68 -35.58 47.74
N CYS A 289 -25.66 -36.67 46.96
CA CYS A 289 -26.74 -37.20 46.11
C CYS A 289 -27.55 -36.30 45.17
N PHE A 290 -27.48 -36.56 43.87
CA PHE A 290 -28.50 -37.29 43.13
C PHE A 290 -28.16 -37.40 41.62
N ARG A 291 -27.97 -38.64 41.19
CA ARG A 291 -28.43 -39.35 39.99
C ARG A 291 -28.42 -38.68 38.60
N GLU A 292 -27.61 -39.26 37.72
CA GLU A 292 -27.94 -39.63 36.31
C GLU A 292 -29.10 -40.67 36.26
N PRO A 293 -29.64 -41.06 35.11
CA PRO A 293 -29.33 -41.01 33.69
C PRO A 293 -30.60 -40.96 32.77
N PRO A 294 -30.75 -41.50 31.53
CA PRO A 294 -29.80 -41.92 30.50
C PRO A 294 -30.16 -41.51 29.05
N SER A 295 -29.15 -41.65 28.18
CA SER A 295 -29.10 -42.06 26.74
C SER A 295 -30.38 -42.27 25.91
N ALA A 296 -30.30 -41.89 24.60
CA ALA A 296 -30.53 -42.74 23.41
C ALA A 296 -30.29 -41.94 22.12
N LEU A 297 -29.34 -42.37 21.29
CA LEU A 297 -29.46 -43.17 20.07
C LEU A 297 -29.72 -42.40 18.75
N ARG A 298 -28.64 -42.39 17.90
CA ARG A 298 -28.60 -42.89 16.53
C ARG A 298 -29.19 -42.04 15.40
N HIS A 299 -28.46 -41.67 14.44
CA HIS A 299 -28.16 -42.23 13.09
C HIS A 299 -27.56 -41.17 12.19
N GLY A 300 -26.45 -41.52 11.53
CA GLY A 300 -25.99 -40.84 10.30
C GLY A 300 -26.81 -41.32 9.10
N PRO A 301 -26.48 -41.05 7.85
CA PRO A 301 -25.13 -41.09 7.26
C PRO A 301 -24.81 -39.99 6.20
N GLU A 302 -23.53 -39.90 5.92
CA GLU A 302 -22.83 -39.66 4.63
C GLU A 302 -23.55 -39.06 3.41
N THR A 303 -22.90 -38.06 2.83
CA THR A 303 -22.44 -37.93 1.44
C THR A 303 -21.72 -36.60 1.35
N GLY A 304 -20.48 -36.48 1.10
CA GLY A 304 -19.70 -36.69 -0.07
C GLY A 304 -19.93 -35.62 -1.13
N ASN A 305 -19.11 -34.50 -1.13
CA ASN A 305 -18.69 -33.96 -2.43
C ASN A 305 -17.40 -33.16 -2.31
N ARG A 306 -16.49 -33.60 -3.09
CA ARG A 306 -15.13 -33.17 -3.37
C ARG A 306 -15.21 -32.05 -4.39
N ALA A 307 -14.61 -30.92 -4.14
CA ALA A 307 -14.35 -29.89 -5.16
C ALA A 307 -12.85 -29.86 -5.51
N PRO A 308 -12.47 -29.71 -6.77
CA PRO A 308 -11.11 -29.91 -7.24
C PRO A 308 -10.26 -28.64 -7.12
N ASN A 309 -9.01 -28.87 -6.75
CA ASN A 309 -7.88 -27.94 -6.92
C ASN A 309 -7.70 -27.61 -8.41
N LEU A 310 -7.57 -26.34 -8.71
CA LEU A 310 -7.01 -25.86 -9.96
C LEU A 310 -5.67 -25.16 -9.66
N GLU A 311 -4.61 -25.96 -9.80
CA GLU A 311 -3.27 -25.45 -10.04
C GLU A 311 -3.18 -24.96 -11.48
N SER A 312 -2.81 -23.72 -11.69
CA SER A 312 -2.37 -23.24 -12.99
C SER A 312 -0.87 -23.01 -13.00
N ASN A 313 -0.21 -23.99 -13.56
CA ASN A 313 1.17 -24.01 -13.99
C ASN A 313 1.28 -23.27 -15.32
N SER A 314 2.00 -22.18 -15.42
CA SER A 314 2.37 -21.58 -16.70
C SER A 314 3.86 -21.82 -16.97
N GLN A 315 4.11 -22.86 -17.72
CA GLN A 315 5.38 -23.11 -18.37
C GLN A 315 5.51 -22.27 -19.65
N SER A 316 6.67 -21.63 -19.74
CA SER A 316 7.21 -21.03 -20.95
C SER A 316 7.37 -22.05 -22.07
N ASN A 317 6.96 -21.72 -23.27
CA ASN A 317 7.44 -22.39 -24.48
C ASN A 317 7.90 -21.37 -25.51
N SER A 318 9.21 -21.40 -25.77
CA SER A 318 9.88 -20.77 -26.89
C SER A 318 9.72 -21.68 -28.11
N LEU A 319 9.32 -21.15 -29.24
CA LEU A 319 9.61 -21.74 -30.54
C LEU A 319 9.91 -20.66 -31.57
N ALA A 320 11.09 -20.84 -32.14
CA ALA A 320 11.67 -20.09 -33.23
C ALA A 320 10.94 -20.38 -34.56
N GLY A 321 10.88 -19.38 -35.42
CA GLY A 321 10.47 -19.55 -36.81
C GLY A 321 10.74 -18.28 -37.61
N LYS A 322 11.85 -18.27 -38.34
CA LYS A 322 12.20 -17.35 -39.46
C LYS A 322 11.77 -18.02 -40.80
N PRO A 323 12.00 -17.35 -41.95
CA PRO A 323 11.48 -16.08 -42.50
C PRO A 323 10.86 -16.29 -43.91
N ARG A 324 10.26 -15.26 -44.55
CA ARG A 324 10.23 -15.10 -46.04
C ARG A 324 9.96 -13.64 -46.43
N THR A 325 10.93 -13.06 -47.03
CA THR A 325 11.19 -12.32 -48.29
C THR A 325 10.00 -11.89 -49.18
N GLY A 326 10.11 -10.65 -49.65
CA GLY A 326 9.45 -10.03 -50.82
C GLY A 326 9.10 -8.58 -50.48
N GLY A 327 9.68 -7.56 -51.00
CA GLY A 327 10.09 -7.20 -52.33
C GLY A 327 9.15 -6.10 -52.81
N GLY A 328 9.59 -4.86 -52.98
CA GLY A 328 8.75 -3.83 -53.57
C GLY A 328 9.31 -2.43 -53.42
N GLU A 329 10.23 -2.11 -54.30
CA GLU A 329 10.73 -0.79 -54.62
C GLU A 329 9.60 0.15 -55.11
N GLN A 330 9.59 1.41 -54.68
CA GLN A 330 9.38 2.50 -55.66
C GLN A 330 9.79 3.86 -55.10
N LYS A 331 10.74 4.43 -55.81
CA LYS A 331 11.26 5.80 -55.84
C LYS A 331 10.18 6.81 -56.20
N ARG A 332 10.33 8.06 -55.70
CA ARG A 332 10.44 9.35 -56.47
C ARG A 332 10.46 10.49 -55.45
N ARG A 333 11.57 11.25 -55.38
CA ARG A 333 12.00 12.48 -56.06
C ARG A 333 11.00 13.62 -55.80
N CYS A 334 11.44 14.63 -55.15
CA CYS A 334 12.35 15.75 -55.36
C CYS A 334 11.62 17.12 -55.30
N ILE A 335 12.33 18.11 -54.80
CA ILE A 335 12.38 19.55 -55.19
C ILE A 335 11.34 20.42 -54.46
N GLY A 336 11.77 21.44 -53.76
CA GLY A 336 12.48 22.66 -53.98
C GLY A 336 12.40 23.63 -52.82
N ARG A 337 13.48 24.16 -52.43
CA ARG A 337 14.02 25.52 -52.29
C ARG A 337 13.01 26.69 -52.31
N ARG A 338 13.09 27.55 -51.31
CA ARG A 338 13.67 28.93 -51.24
C ARG A 338 13.03 29.68 -50.09
N GLU A 339 13.80 30.19 -49.15
CA GLU A 339 14.39 31.54 -49.05
C GLU A 339 13.39 32.70 -49.03
N GLY A 340 13.55 33.53 -48.00
CA GLY A 340 13.02 34.89 -47.87
C GLY A 340 12.88 35.24 -46.39
N ALA A 341 13.78 35.83 -45.92
CA ALA A 341 14.33 37.01 -45.27
C ALA A 341 13.33 38.15 -45.12
N GLY A 342 13.38 38.79 -43.94
CA GLY A 342 13.22 40.24 -43.78
C GLY A 342 11.99 40.70 -43.01
N THR A 343 12.19 41.20 -41.98
CA THR A 343 12.21 42.42 -41.18
C THR A 343 11.73 42.19 -39.78
#